data_92271472e284b2592af999c92c88f279
#
_entry.id   92271472e284b2592af999c92c88f279
#
_cell.length_a   1.000
_cell.length_b   1.000
_cell.length_c   1.000
_cell.angle_alpha   90.00
_cell.angle_beta   90.00
_cell.angle_gamma   90.00
#
_symmetry.space_group_name_H-M   'P 1'
#
loop_
_entity.id
_entity.type
_entity.pdbx_description
1 polymer ?
#
loop_
_entity_poly.entity_id
_entity_poly.type
_entity_poly.pdbx_seq_one_letter_code
_entity_poly.pdbx_strand_id
1 'polypeptide(L)'
;LLLAGEKRNNMEMLSGLLELFKPQQTEGLISGKSFSPDPFINKVIEAESSGNPKAVSPVGAKGLMQIMDATAEQPGFGIKPLEDPFDPVENVRFGTEYLYALMDRYNDDTTSALAAYNWGVGNVDKWLKKGGDFNELPKETQNYIKKITE
;
A
#
# COMPACT_ATOMS: atom_id res chain seq x y z
N LEU A 1 21.30 -2.88 -5.46
CA LEU A 1 21.20 -1.46 -5.83
C LEU A 1 20.37 -1.35 -7.12
N LEU A 2 19.12 -0.89 -6.99
CA LEU A 2 18.30 -0.64 -8.19
C LEU A 2 18.95 0.49 -9.01
N LEU A 3 19.12 0.24 -10.30
CA LEU A 3 19.64 1.24 -11.23
C LEU A 3 18.67 2.41 -11.32
N ALA A 4 19.19 3.64 -11.53
CA ALA A 4 18.37 4.85 -11.61
C ALA A 4 17.25 4.75 -12.67
N GLY A 5 17.43 3.91 -13.69
CA GLY A 5 16.42 3.63 -14.72
C GLY A 5 15.21 2.84 -14.22
N GLU A 6 15.41 1.89 -13.29
CA GLU A 6 14.30 1.12 -12.72
C GLU A 6 13.44 1.97 -11.79
N LYS A 7 14.06 2.89 -11.05
CA LYS A 7 13.32 3.87 -10.22
C LYS A 7 12.46 4.80 -11.06
N ARG A 8 12.93 5.22 -12.24
CA ARG A 8 12.16 6.04 -13.19
C ARG A 8 10.95 5.26 -13.72
N ASN A 9 11.16 3.99 -14.08
CA ASN A 9 10.08 3.14 -14.60
C ASN A 9 8.97 2.94 -13.57
N ASN A 10 9.33 2.77 -12.29
CA ASN A 10 8.34 2.67 -11.22
C ASN A 10 7.58 3.99 -11.01
N MET A 11 8.26 5.14 -11.08
CA MET A 11 7.62 6.44 -10.99
C MET A 11 6.72 6.75 -12.19
N GLU A 12 7.15 6.39 -13.40
CA GLU A 12 6.34 6.53 -14.62
C GLU A 12 5.12 5.62 -14.57
N MET A 13 5.28 4.39 -14.08
CA MET A 13 4.18 3.45 -13.91
C MET A 13 3.16 3.96 -12.87
N LEU A 14 3.62 4.53 -11.74
CA LEU A 14 2.77 5.17 -10.74
C LEU A 14 2.06 6.39 -11.29
N SER A 15 2.75 7.22 -12.08
CA SER A 15 2.14 8.38 -12.75
C SER A 15 1.07 7.95 -13.75
N GLY A 16 1.33 6.88 -14.51
CA GLY A 16 0.35 6.29 -15.43
C GLY A 16 -0.88 5.75 -14.71
N LEU A 17 -0.68 5.10 -13.56
CA LEU A 17 -1.78 4.63 -12.70
C LEU A 17 -2.61 5.79 -12.17
N LEU A 18 -1.98 6.88 -11.74
CA LEU A 18 -2.67 8.07 -11.23
C LEU A 18 -3.51 8.77 -12.30
N GLU A 19 -3.06 8.80 -13.54
CA GLU A 19 -3.82 9.36 -14.67
C GLU A 19 -5.14 8.60 -14.92
N LEU A 20 -5.21 7.32 -14.56
CA LEU A 20 -6.42 6.52 -14.68
C LEU A 20 -7.47 6.85 -13.62
N PHE A 21 -7.07 7.52 -12.53
CA PHE A 21 -7.95 7.93 -11.44
C PHE A 21 -8.48 9.36 -11.65
N LYS A 22 -9.04 9.63 -12.83
CA LYS A 22 -9.82 10.86 -13.05
C LYS A 22 -11.20 10.73 -12.39
N PRO A 23 -11.81 11.84 -11.93
CA PRO A 23 -13.07 11.77 -11.16
C PRO A 23 -14.18 10.92 -11.81
N GLN A 24 -14.30 10.98 -13.13
CA GLN A 24 -15.29 10.23 -13.87
C GLN A 24 -15.05 8.71 -13.88
N GLN A 25 -13.78 8.30 -13.82
CA GLN A 25 -13.41 6.88 -13.76
C GLN A 25 -13.57 6.32 -12.35
N THR A 26 -13.38 7.18 -11.35
CA THR A 26 -13.50 6.81 -9.95
C THR A 26 -14.94 6.44 -9.58
N GLU A 27 -15.93 7.17 -10.10
CA GLU A 27 -17.35 6.86 -9.84
C GLU A 27 -17.71 5.48 -10.36
N GLY A 28 -17.26 5.14 -11.57
CA GLY A 28 -17.47 3.81 -12.14
C GLY A 28 -16.76 2.71 -11.39
N LEU A 29 -15.53 2.96 -10.90
CA LEU A 29 -14.74 2.01 -10.13
C LEU A 29 -15.33 1.76 -8.74
N ILE A 30 -15.83 2.79 -8.06
CA ILE A 30 -16.49 2.68 -6.76
C ILE A 30 -17.73 1.80 -6.86
N SER A 31 -18.53 1.94 -7.91
CA SER A 31 -19.73 1.13 -8.14
C SER A 31 -19.39 -0.29 -8.58
N GLY A 32 -18.25 -0.53 -9.22
CA GLY A 32 -17.82 -1.78 -9.82
C GLY A 32 -16.93 -2.69 -8.98
N LYS A 33 -16.70 -2.40 -7.70
CA LYS A 33 -15.82 -3.17 -6.79
C LYS A 33 -14.33 -3.17 -7.15
N SER A 34 -13.90 -2.35 -8.10
CA SER A 34 -12.49 -2.19 -8.47
C SER A 34 -12.08 -0.73 -8.28
N PHE A 35 -11.01 -0.49 -7.52
CA PHE A 35 -10.51 0.85 -7.18
C PHE A 35 -9.19 1.18 -7.85
N SER A 36 -8.55 0.19 -8.45
CA SER A 36 -7.26 0.34 -9.13
C SER A 36 -7.24 -0.51 -10.39
N PRO A 37 -6.55 -0.06 -11.46
CA PRO A 37 -6.26 -0.91 -12.60
C PRO A 37 -5.26 -2.03 -12.27
N ASP A 38 -4.55 -1.90 -11.14
CA ASP A 38 -3.62 -2.92 -10.66
C ASP A 38 -4.35 -3.95 -9.79
N PRO A 39 -4.47 -5.22 -10.25
CA PRO A 39 -5.13 -6.27 -9.46
C PRO A 39 -4.50 -6.51 -8.10
N PHE A 40 -3.19 -6.32 -7.98
CA PHE A 40 -2.47 -6.45 -6.70
C PHE A 40 -2.95 -5.41 -5.70
N ILE A 41 -3.09 -4.16 -6.11
CA ILE A 41 -3.60 -3.08 -5.25
C ILE A 41 -5.05 -3.35 -4.83
N ASN A 42 -5.89 -3.88 -5.72
CA ASN A 42 -7.26 -4.24 -5.36
C ASN A 42 -7.31 -5.34 -4.29
N LYS A 43 -6.39 -6.30 -4.32
CA LYS A 43 -6.27 -7.30 -3.25
C LYS A 43 -5.85 -6.69 -1.92
N VAL A 44 -4.97 -5.71 -1.94
CA VAL A 44 -4.58 -4.97 -0.73
C VAL A 44 -5.78 -4.19 -0.18
N ILE A 45 -6.53 -3.50 -1.02
CA ILE A 45 -7.74 -2.77 -0.63
C ILE A 45 -8.76 -3.72 0.01
N GLU A 46 -8.99 -4.88 -0.61
CA GLU A 46 -9.90 -5.89 -0.05
C GLU A 46 -9.43 -6.36 1.33
N ALA A 47 -8.14 -6.64 1.48
CA ALA A 47 -7.57 -7.06 2.77
C ALA A 47 -7.66 -5.96 3.84
N GLU A 48 -7.47 -4.69 3.46
CA GLU A 48 -7.43 -3.58 4.40
C GLU A 48 -8.81 -3.08 4.82
N SER A 49 -9.72 -2.89 3.89
CA SER A 49 -10.99 -2.20 4.13
C SER A 49 -12.23 -2.91 3.60
N SER A 50 -12.08 -4.04 2.91
CA SER A 50 -13.14 -4.68 2.14
C SER A 50 -13.81 -3.72 1.15
N GLY A 51 -13.04 -2.76 0.62
CA GLY A 51 -13.52 -1.78 -0.33
C GLY A 51 -14.37 -0.64 0.28
N ASN A 52 -14.29 -0.43 1.59
CA ASN A 52 -15.01 0.65 2.26
C ASN A 52 -14.15 1.92 2.34
N PRO A 53 -14.47 2.98 1.55
CA PRO A 53 -13.67 4.21 1.57
C PRO A 53 -13.75 5.00 2.88
N LYS A 54 -14.71 4.69 3.74
CA LYS A 54 -14.91 5.34 5.05
C LYS A 54 -14.43 4.49 6.22
N ALA A 55 -13.75 3.38 5.96
CA ALA A 55 -13.27 2.48 7.00
C ALA A 55 -12.31 3.17 7.97
N VAL A 56 -12.51 2.94 9.26
CA VAL A 56 -11.59 3.36 10.32
C VAL A 56 -11.34 2.16 11.22
N SER A 57 -10.08 1.75 11.36
CA SER A 57 -9.71 0.65 12.23
C SER A 57 -9.70 1.08 13.71
N PRO A 58 -9.68 0.12 14.66
CA PRO A 58 -9.57 0.43 16.09
C PRO A 58 -8.33 1.26 16.45
N VAL A 59 -7.27 1.18 15.67
CA VAL A 59 -6.03 1.95 15.89
C VAL A 59 -5.97 3.24 15.07
N GLY A 60 -7.03 3.57 14.33
CA GLY A 60 -7.14 4.83 13.59
C GLY A 60 -6.62 4.80 12.15
N ALA A 61 -6.38 3.63 11.58
CA ALA A 61 -6.09 3.53 10.14
C ALA A 61 -7.33 3.87 9.32
N LYS A 62 -7.19 4.65 8.25
CA LYS A 62 -8.31 5.28 7.54
C LYS A 62 -8.34 4.96 6.05
N GLY A 63 -9.57 4.79 5.56
CA GLY A 63 -9.88 4.71 4.13
C GLY A 63 -9.58 3.37 3.48
N LEU A 64 -9.62 3.35 2.16
CA LEU A 64 -9.50 2.13 1.34
C LEU A 64 -8.24 1.31 1.63
N MET A 65 -7.10 1.97 1.78
CA MET A 65 -5.81 1.31 2.00
C MET A 65 -5.32 1.46 3.45
N GLN A 66 -6.18 1.91 4.36
CA GLN A 66 -5.95 1.95 5.80
C GLN A 66 -4.64 2.67 6.17
N ILE A 67 -4.62 3.97 5.90
CA ILE A 67 -3.46 4.82 6.17
C ILE A 67 -3.55 5.43 7.57
N MET A 68 -2.48 5.27 8.36
CA MET A 68 -2.34 5.91 9.67
C MET A 68 -2.04 7.40 9.50
N ASP A 69 -2.55 8.25 10.40
CA ASP A 69 -2.35 9.70 10.33
C ASP A 69 -0.87 10.10 10.29
N ALA A 70 -0.03 9.46 11.09
CA ALA A 70 1.40 9.75 11.09
C ALA A 70 2.06 9.45 9.72
N THR A 71 1.66 8.36 9.07
CA THR A 71 2.16 8.01 7.74
C THR A 71 1.61 8.98 6.69
N ALA A 72 0.34 9.38 6.80
CA ALA A 72 -0.28 10.34 5.90
C ALA A 72 0.44 11.70 5.92
N GLU A 73 0.85 12.14 7.10
CA GLU A 73 1.52 13.44 7.30
C GLU A 73 3.00 13.41 6.91
N GLN A 74 3.70 12.32 7.24
CA GLN A 74 5.13 12.17 7.03
C GLN A 74 5.47 10.81 6.43
N PRO A 75 5.11 10.55 5.17
CA PRO A 75 5.33 9.26 4.54
C PRO A 75 6.80 8.94 4.24
N GLY A 76 7.63 9.94 4.08
CA GLY A 76 8.97 9.74 3.54
C GLY A 76 8.94 9.40 2.04
N PHE A 77 10.03 8.85 1.53
CA PHE A 77 10.18 8.37 0.14
C PHE A 77 9.88 9.41 -0.94
N GLY A 78 9.80 10.69 -0.61
CA GLY A 78 9.40 11.73 -1.56
C GLY A 78 7.91 11.72 -1.91
N ILE A 79 7.09 11.03 -1.15
CA ILE A 79 5.65 10.91 -1.39
C ILE A 79 4.95 12.17 -0.87
N LYS A 80 4.02 12.69 -1.68
CA LYS A 80 3.16 13.80 -1.25
C LYS A 80 2.24 13.35 -0.11
N PRO A 81 2.18 14.11 1.01
CA PRO A 81 1.27 13.79 2.11
C PRO A 81 -0.18 13.62 1.67
N LEU A 82 -0.92 12.83 2.44
CA LEU A 82 -2.34 12.58 2.24
C LEU A 82 -3.15 13.52 3.12
N GLU A 83 -3.93 14.42 2.50
CA GLU A 83 -4.73 15.39 3.23
C GLU A 83 -6.09 14.83 3.64
N ASP A 84 -6.80 14.17 2.72
CA ASP A 84 -8.09 13.54 3.01
C ASP A 84 -8.03 12.03 2.81
N PRO A 85 -7.88 11.26 3.91
CA PRO A 85 -7.79 9.80 3.82
C PRO A 85 -9.09 9.12 3.39
N PHE A 86 -10.22 9.82 3.41
CA PHE A 86 -11.51 9.28 3.00
C PHE A 86 -11.86 9.59 1.54
N ASP A 87 -11.06 10.41 0.87
CA ASP A 87 -11.12 10.54 -0.58
C ASP A 87 -10.57 9.27 -1.22
N PRO A 88 -11.40 8.48 -1.95
CA PRO A 88 -10.96 7.19 -2.49
C PRO A 88 -9.82 7.32 -3.49
N VAL A 89 -9.81 8.37 -4.31
CA VAL A 89 -8.74 8.60 -5.29
C VAL A 89 -7.41 8.88 -4.59
N GLU A 90 -7.43 9.81 -3.64
CA GLU A 90 -6.22 10.22 -2.91
C GLU A 90 -5.70 9.14 -1.97
N ASN A 91 -6.59 8.39 -1.32
CA ASN A 91 -6.17 7.27 -0.48
C ASN A 91 -5.46 6.20 -1.31
N VAL A 92 -6.04 5.80 -2.45
CA VAL A 92 -5.44 4.78 -3.33
C VAL A 92 -4.14 5.30 -3.97
N ARG A 93 -4.09 6.57 -4.38
CA ARG A 93 -2.83 7.18 -4.83
C ARG A 93 -1.74 7.00 -3.77
N PHE A 94 -2.01 7.47 -2.57
CA PHE A 94 -1.04 7.45 -1.47
C PHE A 94 -0.63 6.03 -1.09
N GLY A 95 -1.59 5.15 -0.86
CA GLY A 95 -1.32 3.77 -0.48
C GLY A 95 -0.54 3.01 -1.54
N THR A 96 -0.84 3.24 -2.82
CA THR A 96 -0.13 2.64 -3.95
C THR A 96 1.32 3.12 -3.98
N GLU A 97 1.55 4.43 -3.91
CA GLU A 97 2.91 5.00 -3.89
C GLU A 97 3.71 4.49 -2.69
N TYR A 98 3.09 4.43 -1.52
CA TYR A 98 3.74 3.95 -0.30
C TYR A 98 4.11 2.47 -0.40
N LEU A 99 3.20 1.62 -0.86
CA LEU A 99 3.47 0.19 -1.01
C LEU A 99 4.57 -0.07 -2.04
N TYR A 100 4.55 0.60 -3.19
CA TYR A 100 5.59 0.44 -4.18
C TYR A 100 6.94 1.02 -3.73
N ALA A 101 6.95 2.06 -2.91
CA ALA A 101 8.17 2.53 -2.25
C ALA A 101 8.75 1.46 -1.31
N LEU A 102 7.90 0.73 -0.60
CA LEU A 102 8.33 -0.41 0.22
C LEU A 102 8.84 -1.57 -0.64
N MET A 103 8.20 -1.86 -1.77
CA MET A 103 8.70 -2.84 -2.75
C MET A 103 10.12 -2.49 -3.19
N ASP A 104 10.34 -1.23 -3.53
CA ASP A 104 11.65 -0.73 -3.93
C ASP A 104 12.68 -0.86 -2.78
N ARG A 105 12.29 -0.51 -1.57
CA ARG A 105 13.14 -0.63 -0.37
C ARG A 105 13.62 -2.06 -0.12
N TYR A 106 12.77 -3.04 -0.35
CA TYR A 106 13.04 -4.45 -0.09
C TYR A 106 13.38 -5.26 -1.33
N ASN A 107 13.87 -4.61 -2.39
CA ASN A 107 14.34 -5.24 -3.63
C ASN A 107 13.30 -6.16 -4.28
N ASP A 108 12.06 -5.67 -4.35
CA ASP A 108 10.90 -6.38 -4.92
C ASP A 108 10.50 -7.67 -4.17
N ASP A 109 10.94 -7.81 -2.93
CA ASP A 109 10.43 -8.88 -2.06
C ASP A 109 9.03 -8.52 -1.55
N THR A 110 8.02 -9.09 -2.16
CA THR A 110 6.61 -8.84 -1.85
C THR A 110 6.28 -9.16 -0.40
N THR A 111 6.79 -10.24 0.15
CA THR A 111 6.57 -10.62 1.54
C THR A 111 7.06 -9.54 2.50
N SER A 112 8.29 -9.06 2.31
CA SER A 112 8.86 -8.01 3.16
C SER A 112 8.11 -6.68 3.01
N ALA A 113 7.72 -6.32 1.79
CA ALA A 113 6.97 -5.08 1.53
C ALA A 113 5.58 -5.10 2.17
N LEU A 114 4.84 -6.19 2.03
CA LEU A 114 3.52 -6.36 2.66
C LEU A 114 3.63 -6.43 4.18
N ALA A 115 4.65 -7.13 4.70
CA ALA A 115 4.92 -7.15 6.13
C ALA A 115 5.18 -5.74 6.67
N ALA A 116 5.96 -4.94 5.95
CA ALA A 116 6.27 -3.56 6.35
C ALA A 116 5.03 -2.66 6.28
N TYR A 117 4.20 -2.84 5.27
CA TYR A 117 2.94 -2.09 5.13
C TYR A 117 1.99 -2.37 6.32
N ASN A 118 1.87 -3.62 6.72
CA ASN A 118 0.99 -4.06 7.82
C ASN A 118 1.60 -3.87 9.21
N TRP A 119 2.88 -4.17 9.37
CA TRP A 119 3.54 -4.26 10.70
C TRP A 119 4.54 -3.13 10.96
N GLY A 120 4.96 -2.42 9.94
CA GLY A 120 5.92 -1.32 10.04
C GLY A 120 7.34 -1.68 9.64
N VAL A 121 8.02 -0.70 9.05
CA VAL A 121 9.39 -0.82 8.53
C VAL A 121 10.39 -1.21 9.64
N GLY A 122 10.28 -0.58 10.81
CA GLY A 122 11.20 -0.85 11.93
C GLY A 122 11.15 -2.31 12.39
N ASN A 123 9.95 -2.88 12.49
CA ASN A 123 9.76 -4.28 12.85
C ASN A 123 10.31 -5.23 11.78
N VAL A 124 10.04 -4.92 10.52
CA VAL A 124 10.49 -5.76 9.39
C VAL A 124 12.01 -5.73 9.27
N ASP A 125 12.63 -4.58 9.44
CA ASP A 125 14.10 -4.49 9.40
C ASP A 125 14.75 -5.35 10.50
N LYS A 126 14.16 -5.37 11.69
CA LYS A 126 14.62 -6.26 12.79
C LYS A 126 14.39 -7.74 12.47
N TRP A 127 13.22 -8.06 11.92
CA TRP A 127 12.88 -9.42 11.52
C TRP A 127 13.85 -9.95 10.45
N LEU A 128 14.17 -9.14 9.44
CA LEU A 128 15.14 -9.50 8.41
C LEU A 128 16.54 -9.74 8.96
N LYS A 129 16.97 -8.93 9.93
CA LYS A 129 18.27 -9.13 10.62
C LYS A 129 18.36 -10.46 11.37
N LYS A 130 17.23 -11.01 11.79
CA LYS A 130 17.13 -12.31 12.47
C LYS A 130 16.97 -13.48 11.50
N GLY A 131 16.99 -13.25 10.19
CA GLY A 131 16.90 -14.28 9.16
C GLY A 131 15.64 -14.25 8.32
N GLY A 132 14.63 -13.44 8.68
CA GLY A 132 13.43 -13.25 7.86
C GLY A 132 12.55 -14.49 7.72
N ASP A 133 12.43 -15.33 8.76
CA ASP A 133 11.56 -16.48 8.75
C ASP A 133 10.09 -16.05 8.80
N PHE A 134 9.31 -16.45 7.79
CA PHE A 134 7.87 -16.15 7.69
C PHE A 134 7.10 -16.58 8.94
N ASN A 135 7.44 -17.71 9.53
CA ASN A 135 6.77 -18.23 10.72
C ASN A 135 7.02 -17.40 11.98
N GLU A 136 8.01 -16.53 11.96
CA GLU A 136 8.30 -15.59 13.06
C GLU A 136 7.58 -14.26 12.93
N LEU A 137 6.90 -14.01 11.82
CA LEU A 137 6.02 -12.84 11.68
C LEU A 137 4.81 -12.97 12.62
N PRO A 138 4.24 -11.85 13.10
CA PRO A 138 2.96 -11.90 13.83
C PRO A 138 1.91 -12.65 13.02
N LYS A 139 1.05 -13.39 13.68
CA LYS A 139 0.02 -14.19 13.02
C LYS A 139 -0.91 -13.35 12.13
N GLU A 140 -1.26 -12.18 12.60
CA GLU A 140 -2.03 -11.20 11.81
C GLU A 140 -1.32 -10.85 10.50
N THR A 141 -0.02 -10.58 10.58
CA THR A 141 0.80 -10.24 9.41
C THR A 141 0.91 -11.41 8.44
N GLN A 142 1.10 -12.64 8.96
CA GLN A 142 1.10 -13.85 8.13
C GLN A 142 -0.21 -14.00 7.36
N ASN A 143 -1.34 -13.85 8.05
CA ASN A 143 -2.67 -13.97 7.45
C ASN A 143 -2.92 -12.88 6.41
N TYR A 144 -2.49 -11.65 6.69
CA TYR A 144 -2.55 -10.52 5.77
C TYR A 144 -1.81 -10.81 4.46
N ILE A 145 -0.57 -11.28 4.55
CA ILE A 145 0.25 -11.61 3.39
C ILE A 145 -0.39 -12.74 2.58
N LYS A 146 -0.83 -13.81 3.24
CA LYS A 146 -1.49 -14.95 2.59
C LYS A 146 -2.76 -14.52 1.84
N LYS A 147 -3.58 -13.69 2.45
CA LYS A 147 -4.81 -13.18 1.84
C LYS A 147 -4.56 -12.43 0.53
N ILE A 148 -3.44 -11.71 0.45
CA ILE A 148 -3.09 -10.92 -0.72
C ILE A 148 -2.36 -11.74 -1.79
N THR A 149 -1.50 -12.67 -1.39
CA THR A 149 -0.61 -13.40 -2.30
C THR A 149 -1.13 -14.78 -2.72
N GLU A 150 -2.14 -15.29 -2.08
CA GLU A 150 -2.73 -16.61 -2.39
C GLU A 150 -4.06 -16.54 -3.17
#